data_d324374c9e3b7f0e0ea512a114ffadd9
#
_entry.id   d324374c9e3b7f0e0ea512a114ffadd9
#
_cell.length_a   1.000
_cell.length_b   1.000
_cell.length_c   1.000
_cell.angle_alpha   90.00
_cell.angle_beta   90.00
_cell.angle_gamma   90.00
#
_symmetry.space_group_name_H-M   'P 1'
#
loop_
_entity.id
_entity.type
_entity.pdbx_description
1 polymer ?
#
loop_
_entity_poly.entity_id
_entity_poly.type
_entity_poly.pdbx_seq_one_letter_code
_entity_poly.pdbx_strand_id
1 'polypeptide(L)'
;MIMKKLLIGCIVAVAALIAFSGCDQDKVLYSGPNYLMFSDTLYTYAVQETNEIFNVPVSATIPADYDRTFGVEVIDKESNAVEGKHYKILSNTVTIKAGELSTNVAVEGIYKNMDISDSLGFALRLIIPETEQWSLYKNEAKVVMQKIRPFDIKNFKGYCKVTSTYLSSDYYPHKVDLRLVTSDVVKGKDNTIVVHGLYFDGYDMEITFNRKDVLEPLVEMEEQICGSTGEAFNTVHGDGKLRLNQPTAYTSYFSTNENFVLQYVTMSVNNKDGSYYGTVGTFVNILEWISEAEAEKLKEQGY
;
A
#
# COMPACT_ATOMS: atom_id res chain seq x y z
N MET A 1 -48.22 -35.68 -21.74
CA MET A 1 -47.16 -35.35 -20.71
C MET A 1 -45.74 -35.65 -21.20
N ILE A 2 -45.54 -36.67 -22.02
CA ILE A 2 -44.23 -37.09 -22.56
C ILE A 2 -43.62 -36.05 -23.54
N MET A 3 -44.43 -35.50 -24.47
CA MET A 3 -43.97 -34.52 -25.46
C MET A 3 -43.46 -33.20 -24.83
N LYS A 4 -44.06 -32.69 -23.74
CA LYS A 4 -43.53 -31.49 -23.03
C LYS A 4 -42.17 -31.72 -22.38
N LYS A 5 -41.92 -32.93 -21.85
CA LYS A 5 -40.61 -33.30 -21.26
C LYS A 5 -39.53 -33.43 -22.32
N LEU A 6 -39.89 -33.92 -23.53
CA LEU A 6 -38.94 -34.02 -24.64
C LEU A 6 -38.55 -32.63 -25.17
N LEU A 7 -39.52 -31.73 -25.29
CA LEU A 7 -39.29 -30.35 -25.74
C LEU A 7 -38.34 -29.57 -24.77
N ILE A 8 -38.55 -29.72 -23.45
CA ILE A 8 -37.70 -29.10 -22.42
C ILE A 8 -36.30 -29.69 -22.47
N GLY A 9 -36.16 -31.01 -22.66
CA GLY A 9 -34.86 -31.68 -22.82
C GLY A 9 -34.08 -31.16 -24.02
N CYS A 10 -34.72 -30.96 -25.17
CA CYS A 10 -34.09 -30.39 -26.36
C CYS A 10 -33.65 -28.91 -26.16
N ILE A 11 -34.49 -28.10 -25.48
CA ILE A 11 -34.15 -26.69 -25.21
C ILE A 11 -32.93 -26.59 -24.27
N VAL A 12 -32.88 -27.44 -23.24
CA VAL A 12 -31.71 -27.48 -22.32
C VAL A 12 -30.44 -27.96 -23.02
N ALA A 13 -30.53 -28.95 -23.92
CA ALA A 13 -29.41 -29.45 -24.71
C ALA A 13 -28.89 -28.40 -25.70
N VAL A 14 -29.77 -27.63 -26.37
CA VAL A 14 -29.37 -26.53 -27.27
C VAL A 14 -28.77 -25.37 -26.48
N ALA A 15 -29.32 -25.02 -25.31
CA ALA A 15 -28.77 -24.00 -24.44
C ALA A 15 -27.35 -24.38 -23.90
N ALA A 16 -27.13 -25.66 -23.57
CA ALA A 16 -25.83 -26.17 -23.18
C ALA A 16 -24.81 -26.14 -24.34
N LEU A 17 -25.22 -26.46 -25.56
CA LEU A 17 -24.34 -26.36 -26.74
C LEU A 17 -23.92 -24.91 -27.06
N ILE A 18 -24.81 -23.94 -26.86
CA ILE A 18 -24.50 -22.50 -27.03
C ILE A 18 -23.57 -21.98 -25.92
N ALA A 19 -23.68 -22.52 -24.70
CA ALA A 19 -22.81 -22.15 -23.60
C ALA A 19 -21.36 -22.65 -23.77
N PHE A 20 -21.15 -23.72 -24.57
CA PHE A 20 -19.80 -24.22 -24.88
C PHE A 20 -19.20 -23.63 -26.17
N SER A 21 -19.96 -22.88 -26.97
CA SER A 21 -19.40 -22.04 -28.05
C SER A 21 -18.91 -20.70 -27.49
N GLY A 22 -18.28 -20.73 -26.29
CA GLY A 22 -17.61 -19.60 -25.68
C GLY A 22 -16.45 -19.19 -26.56
N CYS A 23 -16.49 -17.96 -27.01
CA CYS A 23 -15.44 -17.14 -27.59
C CYS A 23 -14.10 -17.85 -27.77
N ASP A 24 -13.88 -18.45 -28.91
CA ASP A 24 -12.58 -18.49 -29.53
C ASP A 24 -12.31 -17.03 -30.00
N GLN A 25 -11.98 -16.16 -29.05
CA GLN A 25 -11.33 -14.91 -29.42
C GLN A 25 -10.02 -15.32 -30.03
N ASP A 26 -9.89 -15.13 -31.34
CA ASP A 26 -8.60 -15.22 -32.03
C ASP A 26 -7.60 -14.39 -31.21
N LYS A 27 -6.77 -15.07 -30.42
CA LYS A 27 -5.71 -14.42 -29.67
C LYS A 27 -4.83 -13.78 -30.73
N VAL A 28 -4.87 -12.45 -30.82
CA VAL A 28 -3.92 -11.73 -31.66
C VAL A 28 -2.54 -12.01 -31.09
N LEU A 29 -1.87 -13.01 -31.67
CA LEU A 29 -0.51 -13.33 -31.31
C LEU A 29 0.39 -12.26 -31.90
N TYR A 30 1.28 -11.74 -31.07
CA TYR A 30 2.32 -10.83 -31.54
C TYR A 30 3.18 -11.54 -32.60
N SER A 31 3.29 -10.96 -33.81
CA SER A 31 4.05 -11.49 -34.94
C SER A 31 5.24 -10.59 -35.34
N GLY A 32 5.61 -9.65 -34.48
CA GLY A 32 6.73 -8.73 -34.68
C GLY A 32 8.11 -9.37 -34.36
N PRO A 33 9.17 -8.55 -34.36
CA PRO A 33 10.51 -9.00 -33.98
C PRO A 33 10.58 -9.53 -32.54
N ASN A 34 11.53 -10.42 -32.28
CA ASN A 34 11.83 -10.87 -30.93
C ASN A 34 12.61 -9.78 -30.20
N TYR A 35 11.98 -9.09 -29.27
CA TYR A 35 12.62 -8.09 -28.42
C TYR A 35 12.82 -8.63 -27.01
N LEU A 36 13.90 -8.18 -26.37
CA LEU A 36 14.24 -8.45 -24.97
C LEU A 36 14.35 -7.13 -24.23
N MET A 37 13.74 -7.06 -23.06
CA MET A 37 13.71 -5.84 -22.26
C MET A 37 13.48 -6.15 -20.78
N PHE A 38 13.78 -5.23 -19.91
CA PHE A 38 13.17 -5.21 -18.57
C PHE A 38 11.67 -4.93 -18.71
N SER A 39 10.85 -5.54 -17.85
CA SER A 39 9.38 -5.37 -17.91
C SER A 39 8.94 -3.94 -17.53
N ASP A 40 9.80 -3.21 -16.81
CA ASP A 40 9.65 -1.79 -16.50
C ASP A 40 11.01 -1.10 -16.54
N THR A 41 11.05 0.22 -16.58
CA THR A 41 12.26 1.04 -16.55
C THR A 41 12.67 1.50 -15.15
N LEU A 42 11.74 1.43 -14.19
CA LEU A 42 11.95 1.85 -12.81
C LEU A 42 11.31 0.87 -11.85
N TYR A 43 12.08 0.43 -10.87
CA TYR A 43 11.63 -0.45 -9.79
C TYR A 43 11.94 0.17 -8.44
N THR A 44 11.08 -0.05 -7.46
CA THR A 44 11.35 0.27 -6.06
C THR A 44 11.55 -1.01 -5.27
N TYR A 45 12.69 -1.13 -4.64
CA TYR A 45 13.06 -2.28 -3.81
C TYR A 45 12.98 -1.93 -2.33
N ALA A 46 11.99 -2.47 -1.62
CA ALA A 46 11.90 -2.40 -0.16
C ALA A 46 12.94 -3.33 0.46
N VAL A 47 14.06 -2.78 0.93
CA VAL A 47 15.09 -3.57 1.62
C VAL A 47 14.69 -3.75 3.07
N GLN A 48 14.35 -4.98 3.44
CA GLN A 48 13.91 -5.39 4.77
C GLN A 48 15.01 -6.18 5.49
N GLU A 49 14.94 -6.27 6.81
CA GLU A 49 15.88 -7.01 7.64
C GLU A 49 15.89 -8.53 7.33
N THR A 50 14.79 -9.04 6.78
CA THR A 50 14.65 -10.44 6.34
C THR A 50 15.51 -10.80 5.15
N ASN A 51 16.14 -9.83 4.48
CA ASN A 51 16.97 -10.00 3.27
C ASN A 51 16.20 -10.73 2.14
N GLU A 52 14.95 -10.37 1.94
CA GLU A 52 14.15 -10.93 0.86
C GLU A 52 14.76 -10.59 -0.51
N ILE A 53 14.79 -11.60 -1.39
CA ILE A 53 15.30 -11.43 -2.74
C ILE A 53 14.30 -10.61 -3.55
N PHE A 54 14.80 -9.53 -4.13
CA PHE A 54 14.06 -8.71 -5.07
C PHE A 54 14.29 -9.20 -6.49
N ASN A 55 13.21 -9.44 -7.23
CA ASN A 55 13.23 -9.92 -8.59
C ASN A 55 12.95 -8.78 -9.57
N VAL A 56 13.91 -8.44 -10.43
CA VAL A 56 13.74 -7.49 -11.52
C VAL A 56 13.35 -8.26 -12.78
N PRO A 57 12.09 -8.13 -13.25
CA PRO A 57 11.60 -8.96 -14.36
C PRO A 57 12.22 -8.58 -15.69
N VAL A 58 12.58 -9.60 -16.46
CA VAL A 58 13.05 -9.51 -17.85
C VAL A 58 12.06 -10.25 -18.73
N SER A 59 11.63 -9.63 -19.82
CA SER A 59 10.62 -10.16 -20.73
C SER A 59 11.12 -10.26 -22.17
N ALA A 60 10.61 -11.25 -22.89
CA ALA A 60 10.75 -11.41 -24.33
C ALA A 60 9.39 -11.29 -25.01
N THR A 61 9.33 -10.74 -26.20
CA THR A 61 8.06 -10.61 -26.96
C THR A 61 7.60 -11.90 -27.61
N ILE A 62 8.51 -12.86 -27.85
CA ILE A 62 8.22 -14.13 -28.51
C ILE A 62 8.88 -15.27 -27.72
N PRO A 63 8.16 -16.39 -27.46
CA PRO A 63 8.78 -17.59 -26.88
C PRO A 63 9.75 -18.25 -27.88
N ALA A 64 10.77 -18.92 -27.38
CA ALA A 64 11.67 -19.73 -28.18
C ALA A 64 11.55 -21.20 -27.78
N ASP A 65 11.92 -22.11 -28.68
CA ASP A 65 11.93 -23.55 -28.41
C ASP A 65 13.25 -24.05 -27.74
N TYR A 66 14.11 -23.10 -27.35
CA TYR A 66 15.37 -23.33 -26.64
C TYR A 66 15.57 -22.30 -25.51
N ASP A 67 16.43 -22.65 -24.54
CA ASP A 67 16.83 -21.75 -23.45
C ASP A 67 17.68 -20.59 -24.00
N ARG A 68 17.34 -19.37 -23.62
CA ARG A 68 18.04 -18.13 -24.00
C ARG A 68 18.71 -17.51 -22.78
N THR A 69 20.02 -17.36 -22.80
CA THR A 69 20.80 -16.80 -21.70
C THR A 69 21.43 -15.48 -22.12
N PHE A 70 21.27 -14.46 -21.27
CA PHE A 70 21.71 -13.08 -21.50
C PHE A 70 22.55 -12.59 -20.33
N GLY A 71 23.53 -11.74 -20.61
CA GLY A 71 24.30 -11.06 -19.59
C GLY A 71 23.52 -9.92 -18.95
N VAL A 72 23.87 -9.63 -17.69
CA VAL A 72 23.39 -8.48 -16.94
C VAL A 72 24.59 -7.74 -16.36
N GLU A 73 24.64 -6.44 -16.53
CA GLU A 73 25.69 -5.57 -15.96
C GLU A 73 25.10 -4.39 -15.19
N VAL A 74 25.86 -3.85 -14.26
CA VAL A 74 25.54 -2.61 -13.57
C VAL A 74 26.14 -1.42 -14.34
N ILE A 75 25.36 -0.36 -14.49
CA ILE A 75 25.82 0.90 -15.07
C ILE A 75 26.34 1.80 -13.94
N ASP A 76 27.64 1.74 -13.65
CA ASP A 76 28.25 2.43 -12.51
C ASP A 76 27.99 3.95 -12.51
N LYS A 77 28.00 4.59 -13.68
CA LYS A 77 27.78 6.03 -13.81
C LYS A 77 26.37 6.48 -13.42
N GLU A 78 25.41 5.58 -13.41
CA GLU A 78 24.01 5.82 -13.08
C GLU A 78 23.62 5.22 -11.72
N SER A 79 24.61 4.67 -11.00
CA SER A 79 24.45 3.99 -9.71
C SER A 79 25.17 4.76 -8.61
N ASN A 80 24.48 4.99 -7.49
CA ASN A 80 25.08 5.49 -6.25
C ASN A 80 25.10 4.40 -5.16
N ALA A 81 24.29 3.35 -5.31
CA ALA A 81 24.46 2.13 -4.54
C ALA A 81 25.67 1.34 -5.06
N VAL A 82 26.42 0.72 -4.15
CA VAL A 82 27.66 -0.01 -4.46
C VAL A 82 27.41 -1.51 -4.27
N GLU A 83 27.67 -2.29 -5.31
CA GLU A 83 27.59 -3.75 -5.23
C GLU A 83 28.60 -4.30 -4.21
N GLY A 84 28.19 -5.30 -3.46
CA GLY A 84 28.95 -5.87 -2.35
C GLY A 84 28.88 -5.07 -1.06
N LYS A 85 28.44 -3.80 -1.09
CA LYS A 85 28.22 -2.97 0.08
C LYS A 85 26.71 -2.81 0.38
N HIS A 86 25.92 -2.37 -0.57
CA HIS A 86 24.50 -2.07 -0.37
C HIS A 86 23.58 -3.16 -0.92
N TYR A 87 24.04 -3.88 -1.95
CA TYR A 87 23.31 -5.00 -2.58
C TYR A 87 24.27 -6.00 -3.20
N LYS A 88 23.72 -7.14 -3.63
CA LYS A 88 24.39 -8.14 -4.45
C LYS A 88 23.47 -8.57 -5.59
N ILE A 89 24.00 -8.68 -6.81
CA ILE A 89 23.35 -9.39 -7.89
C ILE A 89 23.71 -10.87 -7.75
N LEU A 90 22.71 -11.75 -7.65
CA LEU A 90 22.95 -13.18 -7.37
C LEU A 90 23.48 -13.92 -8.59
N SER A 91 23.25 -13.40 -9.81
CA SER A 91 23.82 -13.90 -11.06
C SER A 91 23.96 -12.76 -12.07
N ASN A 92 25.10 -12.69 -12.73
CA ASN A 92 25.34 -11.76 -13.84
C ASN A 92 24.77 -12.23 -15.17
N THR A 93 23.99 -13.32 -15.18
CA THR A 93 23.26 -13.83 -16.33
C THR A 93 21.85 -14.22 -15.94
N VAL A 94 20.92 -14.10 -16.89
CA VAL A 94 19.53 -14.55 -16.77
C VAL A 94 19.19 -15.50 -17.91
N THR A 95 18.38 -16.50 -17.64
CA THR A 95 17.95 -17.48 -18.63
C THR A 95 16.44 -17.51 -18.73
N ILE A 96 15.90 -17.20 -19.92
CA ILE A 96 14.51 -17.46 -20.27
C ILE A 96 14.45 -18.90 -20.81
N LYS A 97 13.69 -19.75 -20.13
CA LYS A 97 13.55 -21.15 -20.50
C LYS A 97 12.78 -21.35 -21.81
N ALA A 98 13.01 -22.46 -22.46
CA ALA A 98 12.26 -22.85 -23.67
C ALA A 98 10.75 -22.77 -23.41
N GLY A 99 10.01 -22.10 -24.29
CA GLY A 99 8.56 -21.87 -24.18
C GLY A 99 8.15 -20.73 -23.25
N GLU A 100 9.06 -20.17 -22.47
CA GLU A 100 8.77 -19.07 -21.56
C GLU A 100 9.02 -17.70 -22.20
N LEU A 101 8.37 -16.68 -21.66
CA LEU A 101 8.48 -15.28 -22.10
C LEU A 101 9.20 -14.40 -21.06
N SER A 102 9.49 -14.89 -19.87
CA SER A 102 10.06 -14.07 -18.81
C SER A 102 11.02 -14.83 -17.91
N THR A 103 11.88 -14.06 -17.25
CA THR A 103 12.78 -14.48 -16.18
C THR A 103 13.05 -13.30 -15.26
N ASN A 104 13.90 -13.44 -14.24
CA ASN A 104 14.21 -12.37 -13.30
C ASN A 104 15.71 -12.22 -13.08
N VAL A 105 16.15 -10.97 -12.89
CA VAL A 105 17.42 -10.69 -12.23
C VAL A 105 17.18 -10.67 -10.74
N ALA A 106 17.79 -11.59 -10.01
CA ALA A 106 17.64 -11.71 -8.55
C ALA A 106 18.68 -10.81 -7.85
N VAL A 107 18.18 -9.94 -6.96
CA VAL A 107 19.00 -8.98 -6.20
C VAL A 107 18.73 -9.16 -4.71
N GLU A 108 19.78 -9.20 -3.91
CA GLU A 108 19.73 -9.21 -2.43
C GLU A 108 20.21 -7.86 -1.90
N GLY A 109 19.37 -7.16 -1.13
CA GLY A 109 19.75 -5.93 -0.44
C GLY A 109 20.49 -6.22 0.86
N ILE A 110 21.50 -5.40 1.19
CA ILE A 110 22.27 -5.55 2.43
C ILE A 110 21.77 -4.51 3.44
N TYR A 111 20.69 -4.85 4.12
CA TYR A 111 19.95 -3.99 5.06
C TYR A 111 20.83 -3.25 6.07
N LYS A 112 21.83 -3.95 6.64
CA LYS A 112 22.71 -3.40 7.69
C LYS A 112 23.60 -2.24 7.21
N ASN A 113 23.85 -2.15 5.91
CA ASN A 113 24.74 -1.18 5.30
C ASN A 113 24.00 0.03 4.69
N MET A 114 22.72 0.16 4.97
CA MET A 114 21.87 1.26 4.51
C MET A 114 21.36 2.06 5.70
N ASP A 115 21.24 3.38 5.55
CA ASP A 115 20.52 4.25 6.48
C ASP A 115 19.11 4.55 5.93
N ILE A 116 18.20 4.93 6.84
CA ILE A 116 16.81 5.25 6.45
C ILE A 116 16.74 6.50 5.58
N SER A 117 17.65 7.43 5.81
CA SER A 117 17.80 8.68 5.04
C SER A 117 18.51 8.50 3.71
N ASP A 118 19.03 7.30 3.42
CA ASP A 118 19.76 7.06 2.18
C ASP A 118 18.82 7.06 0.97
N SER A 119 19.24 7.78 -0.07
CA SER A 119 18.63 7.71 -1.41
C SER A 119 19.54 6.89 -2.33
N LEU A 120 19.49 5.59 -2.20
CA LEU A 120 20.32 4.64 -2.94
C LEU A 120 19.61 4.07 -4.14
N GLY A 121 20.35 3.79 -5.19
CA GLY A 121 19.85 3.11 -6.38
C GLY A 121 20.98 2.67 -7.30
N PHE A 122 20.65 1.73 -8.17
CA PHE A 122 21.56 1.25 -9.22
C PHE A 122 20.79 1.06 -10.52
N ALA A 123 21.52 1.12 -11.63
CA ALA A 123 20.99 0.87 -12.95
C ALA A 123 21.56 -0.44 -13.51
N LEU A 124 20.68 -1.23 -14.12
CA LEU A 124 21.00 -2.48 -14.77
C LEU A 124 20.92 -2.32 -16.29
N ARG A 125 21.74 -3.07 -17.02
CA ARG A 125 21.67 -3.22 -18.47
C ARG A 125 21.67 -4.70 -18.85
N LEU A 126 20.80 -5.08 -19.79
CA LEU A 126 20.84 -6.38 -20.46
C LEU A 126 21.86 -6.34 -21.59
N ILE A 127 22.76 -7.30 -21.62
CA ILE A 127 23.73 -7.51 -22.72
C ILE A 127 23.04 -8.40 -23.73
N ILE A 128 22.45 -7.80 -24.76
CA ILE A 128 21.64 -8.43 -25.78
C ILE A 128 22.07 -7.96 -27.17
N PRO A 129 21.86 -8.76 -28.24
CA PRO A 129 22.12 -8.35 -29.61
C PRO A 129 21.32 -7.10 -30.00
N GLU A 130 21.88 -6.21 -30.81
CA GLU A 130 21.18 -4.99 -31.27
C GLU A 130 19.86 -5.32 -32.00
N THR A 131 19.78 -6.44 -32.69
CA THR A 131 18.58 -6.91 -33.39
C THR A 131 17.42 -7.28 -32.44
N GLU A 132 17.72 -7.53 -31.17
CA GLU A 132 16.74 -7.86 -30.13
C GLU A 132 16.45 -6.68 -29.21
N GLN A 133 17.09 -5.53 -29.45
CA GLN A 133 16.82 -4.29 -28.69
C GLN A 133 15.63 -3.57 -29.29
N TRP A 134 14.67 -3.21 -28.41
CA TRP A 134 13.56 -2.37 -28.85
C TRP A 134 13.93 -0.89 -28.66
N SER A 135 13.83 -0.11 -29.74
CA SER A 135 14.24 1.29 -29.73
C SER A 135 13.41 2.19 -28.79
N LEU A 136 12.16 1.81 -28.48
CA LEU A 136 11.28 2.54 -27.56
C LEU A 136 11.56 2.20 -26.09
N TYR A 137 11.91 0.94 -25.81
CA TYR A 137 12.22 0.46 -24.46
C TYR A 137 13.70 0.09 -24.45
N LYS A 138 14.48 0.86 -23.74
CA LYS A 138 15.91 0.55 -23.60
C LYS A 138 16.07 -0.80 -22.90
N ASN A 139 17.21 -1.44 -23.13
CA ASN A 139 17.64 -2.62 -22.39
C ASN A 139 18.17 -2.27 -20.98
N GLU A 140 17.70 -1.16 -20.40
CA GLU A 140 18.15 -0.62 -19.11
C GLU A 140 16.97 -0.45 -18.17
N ALA A 141 17.22 -0.67 -16.87
CA ALA A 141 16.26 -0.41 -15.80
C ALA A 141 16.96 0.16 -14.56
N LYS A 142 16.28 1.03 -13.84
CA LYS A 142 16.75 1.60 -12.57
C LYS A 142 16.03 0.95 -11.40
N VAL A 143 16.79 0.57 -10.37
CA VAL A 143 16.25 0.09 -9.10
C VAL A 143 16.56 1.13 -8.02
N VAL A 144 15.52 1.70 -7.41
CA VAL A 144 15.63 2.56 -6.24
C VAL A 144 15.47 1.69 -5.00
N MET A 145 16.42 1.76 -4.09
CA MET A 145 16.45 0.98 -2.86
C MET A 145 15.94 1.83 -1.70
N GLN A 146 14.97 1.33 -0.98
CA GLN A 146 14.41 1.99 0.20
C GLN A 146 14.53 1.06 1.41
N LYS A 147 15.22 1.51 2.46
CA LYS A 147 15.29 0.77 3.72
C LYS A 147 13.97 0.88 4.47
N ILE A 148 13.37 -0.25 4.81
CA ILE A 148 12.11 -0.31 5.56
C ILE A 148 12.39 -0.93 6.93
N ARG A 149 12.06 -0.22 8.01
CA ARG A 149 12.12 -0.76 9.37
C ARG A 149 11.04 -1.82 9.57
N PRO A 150 11.33 -2.90 10.31
CA PRO A 150 10.32 -3.86 10.71
C PRO A 150 9.16 -3.16 11.44
N PHE A 151 7.93 -3.55 11.11
CA PHE A 151 6.78 -3.08 11.87
C PHE A 151 6.78 -3.72 13.26
N ASP A 152 6.73 -2.89 14.28
CA ASP A 152 6.42 -3.31 15.66
C ASP A 152 5.25 -2.46 16.16
N ILE A 153 4.11 -3.09 16.42
CA ILE A 153 2.90 -2.40 16.90
C ILE A 153 3.13 -1.65 18.22
N LYS A 154 4.13 -2.06 19.00
CA LYS A 154 4.49 -1.40 20.26
C LYS A 154 5.00 0.02 20.06
N ASN A 155 5.51 0.36 18.87
CA ASN A 155 5.91 1.70 18.51
C ASN A 155 4.72 2.66 18.33
N PHE A 156 3.51 2.11 18.27
CA PHE A 156 2.25 2.84 18.16
C PHE A 156 1.43 2.77 19.44
N LYS A 157 2.10 2.57 20.58
CA LYS A 157 1.53 2.55 21.92
C LYS A 157 2.12 3.67 22.78
N GLY A 158 1.31 4.22 23.69
CA GLY A 158 1.71 5.25 24.65
C GLY A 158 1.25 6.64 24.22
N TYR A 159 2.07 7.66 24.45
CA TYR A 159 1.70 9.04 24.14
C TYR A 159 1.70 9.30 22.64
N CYS A 160 0.63 9.93 22.19
CA CYS A 160 0.42 10.30 20.81
C CYS A 160 0.03 11.78 20.70
N LYS A 161 0.83 12.53 19.95
CA LYS A 161 0.54 13.92 19.59
C LYS A 161 -0.34 13.89 18.35
N VAL A 162 -1.53 14.49 18.43
CA VAL A 162 -2.51 14.54 17.34
C VAL A 162 -2.66 15.97 16.85
N THR A 163 -2.37 16.18 15.56
CA THR A 163 -2.75 17.37 14.82
C THR A 163 -3.91 17.02 13.89
N SER A 164 -4.97 17.81 13.90
CA SER A 164 -6.15 17.51 13.09
C SER A 164 -6.78 18.78 12.54
N THR A 165 -7.17 18.74 11.26
CA THR A 165 -7.94 19.83 10.66
C THR A 165 -9.34 19.97 11.28
N TYR A 166 -9.87 18.93 11.94
CA TYR A 166 -11.09 19.04 12.74
C TYR A 166 -10.85 19.82 14.02
N LEU A 167 -9.80 19.52 14.79
CA LEU A 167 -9.47 20.20 16.05
C LEU A 167 -9.25 21.71 15.89
N SER A 168 -8.73 22.14 14.74
CA SER A 168 -8.52 23.55 14.42
C SER A 168 -9.71 24.21 13.71
N SER A 169 -10.77 23.47 13.36
CA SER A 169 -11.93 23.95 12.64
C SER A 169 -12.94 24.69 13.52
N ASP A 170 -13.87 25.40 12.90
CA ASP A 170 -15.04 26.01 13.57
C ASP A 170 -16.05 24.97 14.08
N TYR A 171 -15.92 23.72 13.66
CA TYR A 171 -16.78 22.61 14.09
C TYR A 171 -16.33 21.99 15.42
N TYR A 172 -15.10 22.28 15.87
CA TYR A 172 -14.62 21.79 17.16
C TYR A 172 -14.82 22.85 18.25
N PRO A 173 -15.45 22.50 19.39
CA PRO A 173 -15.89 23.50 20.38
C PRO A 173 -14.75 24.26 21.09
N HIS A 174 -13.56 23.67 21.13
CA HIS A 174 -12.42 24.22 21.89
C HIS A 174 -11.22 24.61 21.06
N LYS A 175 -11.30 24.63 19.74
CA LYS A 175 -10.21 24.95 18.81
C LYS A 175 -8.81 24.82 19.40
N VAL A 176 -8.10 23.80 19.03
CA VAL A 176 -6.71 23.56 19.47
C VAL A 176 -5.85 23.19 18.28
N ASP A 177 -4.58 23.57 18.33
CA ASP A 177 -3.63 23.22 17.25
C ASP A 177 -3.20 21.75 17.34
N LEU A 178 -3.14 21.22 18.55
CA LEU A 178 -2.83 19.82 18.80
C LEU A 178 -3.56 19.31 20.05
N ARG A 179 -3.66 17.98 20.16
CA ARG A 179 -4.15 17.28 21.35
C ARG A 179 -3.17 16.17 21.72
N LEU A 180 -2.83 16.06 22.99
CA LEU A 180 -2.04 14.96 23.52
C LEU A 180 -2.99 13.86 24.00
N VAL A 181 -2.88 12.67 23.44
CA VAL A 181 -3.70 11.51 23.78
C VAL A 181 -2.82 10.30 24.08
N THR A 182 -3.41 9.18 24.43
CA THR A 182 -2.72 7.91 24.59
C THR A 182 -3.33 6.85 23.71
N SER A 183 -2.55 5.81 23.41
CA SER A 183 -3.02 4.65 22.69
C SER A 183 -2.51 3.35 23.30
N ASP A 184 -3.27 2.29 23.07
CA ASP A 184 -2.92 0.93 23.49
C ASP A 184 -3.12 -0.06 22.33
N VAL A 185 -2.40 -1.19 22.40
CA VAL A 185 -2.60 -2.31 21.48
C VAL A 185 -3.89 -3.05 21.85
N VAL A 186 -4.75 -3.30 20.86
CA VAL A 186 -5.98 -4.06 21.11
C VAL A 186 -5.63 -5.52 21.41
N LYS A 187 -6.08 -6.00 22.56
CA LYS A 187 -5.78 -7.37 23.01
C LYS A 187 -6.26 -8.42 21.99
N GLY A 188 -5.33 -9.28 21.57
CA GLY A 188 -5.60 -10.35 20.60
C GLY A 188 -5.57 -9.92 19.13
N LYS A 189 -5.24 -8.66 18.86
CA LYS A 189 -4.98 -8.16 17.50
C LYS A 189 -3.53 -7.66 17.43
N ASP A 190 -2.77 -8.14 16.47
CA ASP A 190 -1.34 -7.80 16.30
C ASP A 190 -1.12 -6.61 15.35
N ASN A 191 -2.20 -6.08 14.81
CA ASN A 191 -2.20 -5.00 13.82
C ASN A 191 -3.21 -3.89 14.15
N THR A 192 -3.77 -3.84 15.36
CA THR A 192 -4.81 -2.87 15.72
C THR A 192 -4.46 -2.18 17.03
N ILE A 193 -4.58 -0.87 17.05
CA ILE A 193 -4.48 -0.03 18.24
C ILE A 193 -5.81 0.63 18.55
N VAL A 194 -5.99 1.05 19.80
CA VAL A 194 -7.04 1.96 20.23
C VAL A 194 -6.41 3.27 20.67
N VAL A 195 -6.88 4.39 20.12
CA VAL A 195 -6.51 5.76 20.50
C VAL A 195 -7.61 6.30 21.40
N HIS A 196 -7.24 6.69 22.62
CA HIS A 196 -8.20 7.11 23.66
C HIS A 196 -8.53 8.59 23.53
N GLY A 197 -9.83 8.89 23.41
CA GLY A 197 -10.33 10.26 23.44
C GLY A 197 -9.74 11.17 22.36
N LEU A 198 -9.56 10.69 21.13
CA LEU A 198 -8.89 11.46 20.06
C LEU A 198 -9.52 12.84 19.84
N TYR A 199 -10.86 12.95 19.85
CA TYR A 199 -11.58 14.21 19.68
C TYR A 199 -12.31 14.63 20.97
N PHE A 200 -13.01 13.69 21.61
CA PHE A 200 -13.79 13.90 22.82
C PHE A 200 -13.49 12.82 23.84
N ASP A 201 -13.41 13.18 25.09
CA ASP A 201 -13.14 12.23 26.17
C ASP A 201 -14.23 11.17 26.26
N GLY A 202 -13.83 9.92 26.47
CA GLY A 202 -14.75 8.78 26.53
C GLY A 202 -15.16 8.19 25.18
N TYR A 203 -14.61 8.70 24.08
CA TYR A 203 -14.80 8.15 22.73
C TYR A 203 -13.45 7.70 22.18
N ASP A 204 -13.25 6.39 22.15
CA ASP A 204 -12.03 5.78 21.67
C ASP A 204 -12.14 5.45 20.18
N MET A 205 -11.01 5.39 19.49
CA MET A 205 -10.94 5.09 18.07
C MET A 205 -9.98 3.93 17.81
N GLU A 206 -10.45 2.83 17.19
CA GLU A 206 -9.61 1.75 16.71
C GLU A 206 -9.04 2.09 15.32
N ILE A 207 -7.75 1.79 15.15
CA ILE A 207 -7.01 1.93 13.89
C ILE A 207 -6.34 0.59 13.58
N THR A 208 -6.51 0.09 12.36
CA THR A 208 -5.92 -1.16 11.89
C THR A 208 -4.82 -0.89 10.86
N PHE A 209 -3.65 -1.48 11.05
CA PHE A 209 -2.50 -1.37 10.16
C PHE A 209 -2.52 -2.48 9.11
N ASN A 210 -2.69 -2.13 7.84
CA ASN A 210 -2.58 -3.04 6.71
C ASN A 210 -1.17 -2.98 6.12
N ARG A 211 -0.42 -4.07 6.25
CA ARG A 211 0.99 -4.23 5.86
C ARG A 211 1.18 -5.11 4.63
N LYS A 212 0.15 -5.30 3.81
CA LYS A 212 0.24 -6.15 2.61
C LYS A 212 1.26 -5.62 1.64
N ASP A 213 1.32 -4.31 1.46
CA ASP A 213 2.38 -3.64 0.74
C ASP A 213 3.26 -2.87 1.73
N VAL A 214 4.54 -3.20 1.77
CA VAL A 214 5.51 -2.57 2.69
C VAL A 214 5.96 -1.20 2.22
N LEU A 215 5.81 -0.89 0.92
CA LEU A 215 6.11 0.41 0.33
C LEU A 215 4.91 1.37 0.44
N GLU A 216 3.70 0.82 0.50
CA GLU A 216 2.45 1.58 0.64
C GLU A 216 1.63 1.03 1.82
N PRO A 217 2.15 1.13 3.07
CA PRO A 217 1.46 0.60 4.24
C PRO A 217 0.23 1.45 4.56
N LEU A 218 -0.95 0.82 4.60
CA LEU A 218 -2.23 1.50 4.73
C LEU A 218 -2.77 1.46 6.16
N VAL A 219 -3.58 2.46 6.47
CA VAL A 219 -4.42 2.50 7.68
C VAL A 219 -5.86 2.24 7.27
N GLU A 220 -6.52 1.35 7.99
CA GLU A 220 -7.91 0.99 7.81
C GLU A 220 -8.72 1.26 9.09
N MET A 221 -9.97 1.64 8.94
CA MET A 221 -10.88 1.93 10.04
C MET A 221 -12.32 1.55 9.66
N GLU A 222 -12.98 0.82 10.54
CA GLU A 222 -14.42 0.62 10.49
C GLU A 222 -15.16 1.89 10.91
N GLU A 223 -16.47 2.02 10.60
CA GLU A 223 -17.28 3.11 11.13
C GLU A 223 -17.29 3.09 12.66
N GLN A 224 -17.03 4.25 13.29
CA GLN A 224 -16.95 4.37 14.74
C GLN A 224 -17.64 5.65 15.21
N ILE A 225 -18.09 5.66 16.47
CA ILE A 225 -18.64 6.85 17.12
C ILE A 225 -17.48 7.57 17.81
N CYS A 226 -17.27 8.84 17.45
CA CYS A 226 -16.17 9.65 17.97
C CYS A 226 -16.61 10.79 18.90
N GLY A 227 -17.91 10.96 19.12
CA GLY A 227 -18.46 12.01 19.95
C GLY A 227 -19.98 12.05 19.91
N SER A 228 -20.55 13.05 20.58
CA SER A 228 -21.96 13.41 20.46
C SER A 228 -22.13 14.74 19.72
N THR A 229 -23.24 14.88 18.98
CA THR A 229 -23.55 16.16 18.32
C THR A 229 -23.87 17.26 19.32
N GLY A 230 -24.41 16.89 20.51
CA GLY A 230 -24.68 17.84 21.61
C GLY A 230 -23.38 18.44 22.14
N GLU A 231 -22.32 17.67 22.30
CA GLU A 231 -21.00 18.14 22.74
C GLU A 231 -20.29 18.95 21.64
N ALA A 232 -20.33 18.47 20.40
CA ALA A 232 -19.67 19.15 19.30
C ALA A 232 -20.33 20.49 18.91
N PHE A 233 -21.68 20.57 18.93
CA PHE A 233 -22.42 21.67 18.33
C PHE A 233 -23.37 22.40 19.34
N ASN A 234 -23.33 22.04 20.60
CA ASN A 234 -24.28 22.51 21.64
C ASN A 234 -25.76 22.25 21.28
N THR A 235 -26.02 21.35 20.32
CA THR A 235 -27.36 21.01 19.85
C THR A 235 -27.38 19.56 19.38
N VAL A 236 -28.44 18.83 19.73
CA VAL A 236 -28.61 17.44 19.28
C VAL A 236 -29.13 17.43 17.85
N HIS A 237 -28.34 16.89 16.93
CA HIS A 237 -28.69 16.66 15.54
C HIS A 237 -28.88 15.16 15.28
N GLY A 238 -29.86 14.79 14.47
CA GLY A 238 -30.17 13.42 14.10
C GLY A 238 -30.37 12.49 15.29
N ASP A 239 -29.59 11.42 15.39
CA ASP A 239 -29.57 10.47 16.50
C ASP A 239 -28.66 10.89 17.67
N GLY A 240 -28.02 12.05 17.57
CA GLY A 240 -27.13 12.60 18.59
C GLY A 240 -25.69 12.07 18.54
N LYS A 241 -25.34 11.20 17.60
CA LYS A 241 -24.03 10.57 17.50
C LYS A 241 -23.22 11.14 16.35
N LEU A 242 -21.97 11.47 16.64
CA LEU A 242 -20.97 11.84 15.62
C LEU A 242 -20.17 10.61 15.22
N ARG A 243 -20.21 10.26 13.94
CA ARG A 243 -19.58 9.08 13.37
C ARG A 243 -18.35 9.43 12.55
N LEU A 244 -17.36 8.57 12.63
CA LEU A 244 -16.20 8.58 11.73
C LEU A 244 -16.33 7.47 10.71
N ASN A 245 -16.11 7.82 9.46
CA ASN A 245 -15.97 6.88 8.35
C ASN A 245 -14.67 7.14 7.60
N GLN A 246 -14.06 6.09 7.07
CA GLN A 246 -12.93 6.24 6.18
C GLN A 246 -13.41 6.62 4.77
N PRO A 247 -13.01 7.79 4.23
CA PRO A 247 -13.39 8.17 2.87
C PRO A 247 -12.69 7.30 1.83
N THR A 248 -13.37 6.93 0.76
CA THR A 248 -12.81 6.13 -0.34
C THR A 248 -11.97 6.95 -1.32
N ALA A 249 -12.11 8.29 -1.30
CA ALA A 249 -11.40 9.19 -2.21
C ALA A 249 -9.97 9.54 -1.75
N TYR A 250 -9.60 9.19 -0.53
CA TYR A 250 -8.30 9.52 0.06
C TYR A 250 -7.69 8.29 0.73
N THR A 251 -6.37 8.19 0.63
CA THR A 251 -5.61 7.07 1.20
C THR A 251 -5.02 7.48 2.54
N SER A 252 -5.36 6.71 3.58
CA SER A 252 -4.74 6.80 4.90
C SER A 252 -3.56 5.83 5.00
N TYR A 253 -2.43 6.29 5.51
CA TYR A 253 -1.21 5.48 5.56
C TYR A 253 -0.43 5.71 6.85
N PHE A 254 0.55 4.85 7.11
CA PHE A 254 1.45 4.98 8.25
C PHE A 254 2.91 4.80 7.83
N SER A 255 3.84 5.25 8.68
CA SER A 255 5.27 5.02 8.51
C SER A 255 5.81 4.23 9.70
N THR A 256 6.62 3.22 9.42
CA THR A 256 7.40 2.50 10.44
C THR A 256 8.71 3.21 10.77
N ASN A 257 9.17 4.08 9.86
CA ASN A 257 10.44 4.80 10.03
C ASN A 257 10.33 5.94 11.04
N GLU A 258 9.18 6.61 11.09
CA GLU A 258 8.93 7.80 11.91
C GLU A 258 7.82 7.58 12.94
N ASN A 259 7.20 6.40 12.98
CA ASN A 259 6.10 6.03 13.87
C ASN A 259 4.96 7.05 13.83
N PHE A 260 4.46 7.36 12.65
CA PHE A 260 3.30 8.23 12.47
C PHE A 260 2.20 7.59 11.63
N VAL A 261 1.00 8.14 11.75
CA VAL A 261 -0.17 7.85 10.93
C VAL A 261 -0.68 9.15 10.33
N LEU A 262 -0.92 9.15 9.01
CA LEU A 262 -1.74 10.15 8.33
C LEU A 262 -3.08 9.50 7.99
N GLN A 263 -4.16 10.05 8.54
CA GLN A 263 -5.49 9.47 8.42
C GLN A 263 -6.49 10.50 7.90
N TYR A 264 -7.23 10.12 6.85
CA TYR A 264 -8.40 10.84 6.39
C TYR A 264 -9.65 10.24 7.01
N VAL A 265 -10.52 11.09 7.53
CA VAL A 265 -11.81 10.70 8.13
C VAL A 265 -12.91 11.60 7.64
N THR A 266 -14.08 11.02 7.39
CA THR A 266 -15.32 11.78 7.17
C THR A 266 -16.20 11.69 8.39
N MET A 267 -16.58 12.84 8.96
CA MET A 267 -17.52 12.91 10.06
C MET A 267 -18.93 13.07 9.55
N SER A 268 -19.85 12.28 10.06
CA SER A 268 -21.25 12.26 9.66
C SER A 268 -22.20 12.01 10.82
N VAL A 269 -23.47 12.32 10.59
CA VAL A 269 -24.58 12.10 11.52
C VAL A 269 -25.67 11.32 10.79
N ASN A 270 -26.35 10.40 11.48
CA ASN A 270 -27.51 9.70 10.96
C ASN A 270 -28.78 10.14 11.69
N ASN A 271 -29.94 9.91 11.07
CA ASN A 271 -31.24 10.03 11.71
C ASN A 271 -31.45 8.88 12.70
N LYS A 272 -32.47 9.00 13.55
CA LYS A 272 -32.84 7.96 14.54
C LYS A 272 -33.28 6.64 13.90
N ASP A 273 -33.71 6.65 12.66
CA ASP A 273 -34.04 5.47 11.87
C ASP A 273 -32.82 4.84 11.15
N GLY A 274 -31.62 5.40 11.35
CA GLY A 274 -30.40 4.96 10.73
C GLY A 274 -30.11 5.55 9.33
N SER A 275 -31.07 6.29 8.75
CA SER A 275 -30.83 6.97 7.47
C SER A 275 -29.83 8.11 7.63
N TYR A 276 -29.18 8.49 6.54
CA TYR A 276 -28.21 9.57 6.53
C TYR A 276 -28.87 10.93 6.84
N TYR A 277 -28.29 11.67 7.81
CA TYR A 277 -28.71 13.02 8.16
C TYR A 277 -27.83 14.08 7.48
N GLY A 278 -26.51 13.97 7.56
CA GLY A 278 -25.59 14.92 6.97
C GLY A 278 -24.12 14.65 7.27
N THR A 279 -23.26 15.28 6.49
CA THR A 279 -21.79 15.26 6.69
C THR A 279 -21.35 16.57 7.33
N VAL A 280 -20.53 16.48 8.37
CA VAL A 280 -19.84 17.63 8.98
C VAL A 280 -18.68 18.08 8.09
N GLY A 281 -17.87 17.12 7.63
CA GLY A 281 -16.75 17.37 6.75
C GLY A 281 -15.82 16.14 6.62
N THR A 282 -14.82 16.28 5.77
CA THR A 282 -13.68 15.35 5.69
C THR A 282 -12.45 16.06 6.25
N PHE A 283 -11.77 15.40 7.17
CA PHE A 283 -10.68 15.95 7.95
C PHE A 283 -9.44 15.08 7.84
N VAL A 284 -8.28 15.67 8.12
CA VAL A 284 -6.98 14.99 8.16
C VAL A 284 -6.50 14.96 9.59
N ASN A 285 -6.11 13.78 10.04
CA ASN A 285 -5.40 13.56 11.30
C ASN A 285 -3.95 13.18 11.01
N ILE A 286 -3.03 13.75 11.74
CA ILE A 286 -1.64 13.33 11.84
C ILE A 286 -1.44 12.89 13.29
N LEU A 287 -1.13 11.63 13.48
CA LEU A 287 -0.85 11.02 14.78
C LEU A 287 0.64 10.70 14.82
N GLU A 288 1.36 11.25 15.78
CA GLU A 288 2.80 11.07 15.97
C GLU A 288 3.05 10.49 17.36
N TRP A 289 3.65 9.29 17.43
CA TRP A 289 4.01 8.67 18.71
C TRP A 289 5.30 9.26 19.22
N ILE A 290 5.24 9.81 20.42
CA ILE A 290 6.32 10.58 21.04
C ILE A 290 6.79 9.93 22.35
N SER A 291 7.98 10.30 22.79
CA SER A 291 8.53 9.84 24.06
C SER A 291 7.77 10.44 25.25
N GLU A 292 7.82 9.74 26.41
CA GLU A 292 7.27 10.23 27.66
C GLU A 292 7.84 11.60 28.06
N ALA A 293 9.14 11.82 27.84
CA ALA A 293 9.79 13.09 28.13
C ALA A 293 9.29 14.25 27.24
N GLU A 294 8.90 13.95 26.02
CA GLU A 294 8.30 14.93 25.10
C GLU A 294 6.83 15.20 25.48
N ALA A 295 6.09 14.16 25.84
CA ALA A 295 4.74 14.29 26.33
C ALA A 295 4.65 15.15 27.60
N GLU A 296 5.56 14.97 28.56
CA GLU A 296 5.60 15.80 29.76
C GLU A 296 5.85 17.29 29.44
N LYS A 297 6.72 17.59 28.47
CA LYS A 297 6.91 18.98 28.01
C LYS A 297 5.65 19.58 27.40
N LEU A 298 4.89 18.79 26.64
CA LEU A 298 3.61 19.24 26.07
C LEU A 298 2.57 19.49 27.17
N LYS A 299 2.50 18.64 28.19
CA LYS A 299 1.62 18.83 29.37
C LYS A 299 1.98 20.12 30.14
N GLU A 300 3.28 20.42 30.30
CA GLU A 300 3.73 21.69 30.91
C GLU A 300 3.32 22.93 30.10
N GLN A 301 3.13 22.76 28.78
CA GLN A 301 2.62 23.80 27.87
C GLN A 301 1.09 23.91 27.87
N GLY A 302 0.39 23.01 28.58
CA GLY A 302 -1.07 23.01 28.70
C GLY A 302 -1.83 22.13 27.70
N TYR A 303 -1.14 21.19 27.03
CA TYR A 303 -1.76 20.22 26.13
C TYR A 303 -2.11 18.92 26.83
#